data_e6b0d4d30f87b4ddee840a7d92d4129c
#
_entry.id   e6b0d4d30f87b4ddee840a7d92d4129c
#
_cell.length_a   1.000
_cell.length_b   1.000
_cell.length_c   1.000
_cell.angle_alpha   90.00
_cell.angle_beta   90.00
_cell.angle_gamma   90.00
#
_symmetry.space_group_name_H-M   'P 1'
#
loop_
_entity.id
_entity.type
_entity.pdbx_description
1 polymer ?
#
loop_
_entity_poly.entity_id
_entity_poly.type
_entity_poly.pdbx_seq_one_letter_code
_entity_poly.pdbx_strand_id
1 'polypeptide(L)'
;MTAINRKAQQRDVEIISNKKVGAYHHMVFAAGEMAAFARPGNFVAISVGGPNSSMILRRAFAIYRASDRGQYGGTIELVVAPHGQGSKWLTSLDIHDRVNMVGPLGTHFGIPTEPVSALLVGGGYGSAPLFGLAEVLKERGCRVDMVLGASVAGKIYAPLEGKRSVNSLTVTTEDGSAGIKGRVTDVLPSLIEKNQSEIIYSCGPMGMLQAVEEVSQRHQTMHQCAVEESMACGIGICMTCVLPVKDEKAIIKMTRSCIDGPVMDGERVIWGSSRAIPEGTWGAP
;
A
#
# COMPACT_ATOMS: atom_id res chain seq x y z
N MET A 1 -17.26 -0.89 -15.84
CA MET A 1 -16.04 -0.35 -16.46
C MET A 1 -15.47 0.64 -15.47
N THR A 2 -14.44 0.23 -14.73
CA THR A 2 -13.74 1.08 -13.77
C THR A 2 -13.08 2.22 -14.56
N ALA A 3 -13.35 3.46 -14.18
CA ALA A 3 -12.77 4.62 -14.85
C ALA A 3 -11.26 4.57 -14.64
N ILE A 4 -10.50 4.33 -15.72
CA ILE A 4 -9.05 4.55 -15.74
C ILE A 4 -8.84 5.92 -15.11
N ASN A 5 -7.95 6.01 -14.13
CA ASN A 5 -7.63 7.29 -13.49
C ASN A 5 -7.15 8.28 -14.59
N ARG A 6 -8.07 9.09 -15.12
CA ARG A 6 -7.83 10.05 -16.23
C ARG A 6 -6.81 11.12 -15.86
N LYS A 7 -6.23 11.07 -14.67
CA LYS A 7 -5.30 12.03 -14.09
C LYS A 7 -3.88 11.50 -13.95
N ALA A 8 -3.62 10.24 -14.38
CA ALA A 8 -2.26 9.71 -14.40
C ALA A 8 -1.39 10.52 -15.40
N GLN A 9 -0.22 10.91 -14.94
CA GLN A 9 0.76 11.69 -15.71
C GLN A 9 2.07 10.91 -15.78
N GLN A 10 2.84 11.15 -16.84
CA GLN A 10 4.23 10.72 -16.92
C GLN A 10 5.13 11.96 -16.88
N ARG A 11 6.07 11.98 -15.93
CA ARG A 11 6.98 13.12 -15.73
C ARG A 11 8.37 12.64 -15.35
N ASP A 12 9.37 13.43 -15.70
CA ASP A 12 10.69 13.33 -15.08
C ASP A 12 10.67 14.17 -13.80
N VAL A 13 10.79 13.47 -12.67
CA VAL A 13 10.72 14.07 -11.33
C VAL A 13 12.09 14.07 -10.69
N GLU A 14 12.39 15.12 -9.92
CA GLU A 14 13.65 15.31 -9.21
C GLU A 14 13.55 14.72 -7.79
N ILE A 15 14.61 14.04 -7.35
CA ILE A 15 14.77 13.58 -5.97
C ILE A 15 15.19 14.77 -5.10
N ILE A 16 14.34 15.17 -4.15
CA ILE A 16 14.62 16.27 -3.22
C ILE A 16 15.04 15.79 -1.83
N SER A 17 14.85 14.50 -1.55
CA SER A 17 15.37 13.85 -0.35
C SER A 17 15.50 12.34 -0.57
N ASN A 18 16.58 11.76 -0.06
CA ASN A 18 16.81 10.32 0.01
C ASN A 18 17.46 10.00 1.36
N LYS A 19 16.67 9.56 2.34
CA LYS A 19 17.15 9.31 3.71
C LYS A 19 16.97 7.84 4.05
N LYS A 20 18.03 7.20 4.53
CA LYS A 20 17.96 5.85 5.08
C LYS A 20 17.28 5.88 6.45
N VAL A 21 16.23 5.07 6.61
CA VAL A 21 15.46 4.91 7.86
C VAL A 21 15.35 3.41 8.16
N GLY A 22 16.17 2.92 9.07
CA GLY A 22 16.25 1.48 9.36
C GLY A 22 16.67 0.66 8.14
N ALA A 23 15.84 -0.30 7.76
CA ALA A 23 16.04 -1.15 6.58
C ALA A 23 15.60 -0.51 5.26
N TYR A 24 15.04 0.70 5.29
CA TYR A 24 14.36 1.34 4.16
C TYR A 24 14.98 2.68 3.78
N HIS A 25 14.57 3.21 2.65
CA HIS A 25 14.83 4.58 2.24
C HIS A 25 13.52 5.35 2.18
N HIS A 26 13.46 6.50 2.84
CA HIS A 26 12.41 7.48 2.66
C HIS A 26 12.87 8.46 1.58
N MET A 27 12.16 8.44 0.46
CA MET A 27 12.51 9.25 -0.72
C MET A 27 11.38 10.24 -1.00
N VAL A 28 11.75 11.49 -1.30
CA VAL A 28 10.80 12.57 -1.63
C VAL A 28 11.12 13.07 -3.05
N PHE A 29 10.08 13.17 -3.86
CA PHE A 29 10.17 13.57 -5.27
C PHE A 29 9.38 14.85 -5.52
N ALA A 30 9.94 15.79 -6.28
CA ALA A 30 9.25 16.96 -6.80
C ALA A 30 8.32 16.52 -7.95
N ALA A 31 7.07 16.19 -7.61
CA ALA A 31 6.11 15.58 -8.53
C ALA A 31 5.13 16.57 -9.17
N GLY A 32 5.16 17.84 -8.74
CA GLY A 32 4.28 18.89 -9.25
C GLY A 32 2.79 18.52 -9.14
N GLU A 33 2.01 18.84 -10.15
CA GLU A 33 0.56 18.59 -10.18
C GLU A 33 0.16 17.10 -9.99
N MET A 34 1.06 16.15 -10.26
CA MET A 34 0.79 14.72 -10.04
C MET A 34 0.39 14.46 -8.58
N ALA A 35 1.00 15.17 -7.63
CA ALA A 35 0.75 15.03 -6.20
C ALA A 35 -0.69 15.40 -5.81
N ALA A 36 -1.31 16.40 -6.47
CA ALA A 36 -2.67 16.85 -6.17
C ALA A 36 -3.74 15.76 -6.43
N PHE A 37 -3.42 14.80 -7.29
CA PHE A 37 -4.33 13.71 -7.65
C PHE A 37 -4.07 12.41 -6.89
N ALA A 38 -2.97 12.34 -6.15
CA ALA A 38 -2.64 11.15 -5.34
C ALA A 38 -3.56 11.03 -4.12
N ARG A 39 -3.95 9.80 -3.81
CA ARG A 39 -4.77 9.44 -2.65
C ARG A 39 -4.13 8.23 -1.95
N PRO A 40 -4.34 8.06 -0.63
CA PRO A 40 -3.86 6.87 0.09
C PRO A 40 -4.32 5.57 -0.58
N GLY A 41 -3.38 4.67 -0.87
CA GLY A 41 -3.62 3.44 -1.62
C GLY A 41 -3.18 3.50 -3.09
N ASN A 42 -3.03 4.70 -3.68
CA ASN A 42 -2.42 4.82 -4.99
C ASN A 42 -0.93 4.44 -4.97
N PHE A 43 -0.39 4.15 -6.15
CA PHE A 43 1.03 3.87 -6.35
C PHE A 43 1.59 4.67 -7.54
N VAL A 44 2.90 4.67 -7.68
CA VAL A 44 3.62 5.19 -8.85
C VAL A 44 4.46 4.10 -9.48
N ALA A 45 4.69 4.18 -10.79
CA ALA A 45 5.58 3.31 -11.53
C ALA A 45 6.82 4.08 -12.00
N ILE A 46 8.01 3.72 -11.50
CA ILE A 46 9.28 4.42 -11.76
C ILE A 46 10.14 3.61 -12.71
N SER A 47 10.70 4.28 -13.72
CA SER A 47 11.74 3.72 -14.58
C SER A 47 13.05 3.61 -13.77
N VAL A 48 13.71 2.47 -13.86
CA VAL A 48 14.91 2.17 -13.05
C VAL A 48 16.07 1.72 -13.93
N GLY A 49 17.31 1.90 -13.44
CA GLY A 49 18.55 1.43 -14.07
C GLY A 49 19.23 2.44 -14.99
N GLY A 50 18.60 3.59 -15.28
CA GLY A 50 19.17 4.61 -16.16
C GLY A 50 19.18 4.23 -17.65
N PRO A 51 19.71 5.10 -18.52
CA PRO A 51 19.57 4.98 -19.98
C PRO A 51 20.29 3.80 -20.63
N ASN A 52 21.32 3.27 -19.98
CA ASN A 52 22.12 2.14 -20.49
C ASN A 52 21.77 0.80 -19.84
N SER A 53 20.64 0.71 -19.13
CA SER A 53 20.26 -0.46 -18.40
C SER A 53 19.40 -1.40 -19.25
N SER A 54 19.55 -2.71 -19.03
CA SER A 54 18.62 -3.74 -19.53
C SER A 54 17.33 -3.85 -18.71
N MET A 55 17.15 -3.06 -17.65
CA MET A 55 15.94 -3.03 -16.81
C MET A 55 14.82 -2.25 -17.50
N ILE A 56 14.11 -2.89 -18.42
CA ILE A 56 13.07 -2.26 -19.25
C ILE A 56 11.75 -2.05 -18.51
N LEU A 57 11.45 -2.84 -17.47
CA LEU A 57 10.20 -2.74 -16.72
C LEU A 57 10.33 -1.71 -15.60
N ARG A 58 9.28 -0.91 -15.42
CA ARG A 58 9.13 -0.01 -14.28
C ARG A 58 8.96 -0.79 -12.98
N ARG A 59 9.18 -0.13 -11.86
CA ARG A 59 8.88 -0.67 -10.52
C ARG A 59 7.75 0.12 -9.91
N ALA A 60 6.75 -0.61 -9.42
CA ALA A 60 5.62 -0.04 -8.70
C ALA A 60 6.01 0.23 -7.23
N PHE A 61 5.68 1.42 -6.74
CA PHE A 61 5.89 1.81 -5.34
C PHE A 61 4.61 2.46 -4.81
N ALA A 62 4.10 1.96 -3.71
CA ALA A 62 2.98 2.56 -3.03
C ALA A 62 3.34 3.97 -2.54
N ILE A 63 2.42 4.92 -2.67
CA ILE A 63 2.61 6.28 -2.19
C ILE A 63 2.47 6.29 -0.67
N TYR A 64 3.52 6.77 0.01
CA TYR A 64 3.53 6.99 1.46
C TYR A 64 2.71 8.23 1.81
N ARG A 65 3.07 9.35 1.19
CA ARG A 65 2.38 10.65 1.29
C ARG A 65 2.43 11.40 -0.02
N ALA A 66 1.51 12.30 -0.20
CA ALA A 66 1.54 13.28 -1.27
C ALA A 66 1.07 14.63 -0.73
N SER A 67 1.70 15.70 -1.18
CA SER A 67 1.31 17.08 -0.86
C SER A 67 1.30 17.89 -2.14
N ASP A 68 0.23 18.63 -2.37
CA ASP A 68 0.11 19.58 -3.49
C ASP A 68 0.64 20.98 -3.16
N ARG A 69 1.23 21.13 -1.96
CA ARG A 69 1.72 22.41 -1.41
C ARG A 69 3.24 22.43 -1.30
N GLY A 70 3.80 23.62 -1.17
CA GLY A 70 5.21 23.84 -0.93
C GLY A 70 5.96 24.39 -2.16
N GLN A 71 7.25 24.68 -1.97
CA GLN A 71 8.11 25.35 -2.96
C GLN A 71 8.33 24.55 -4.25
N TYR A 72 8.07 23.23 -4.25
CA TYR A 72 8.25 22.37 -5.41
C TYR A 72 6.96 22.16 -6.22
N GLY A 73 5.86 22.85 -5.88
CA GLY A 73 4.58 22.74 -6.57
C GLY A 73 3.87 21.39 -6.39
N GLY A 74 4.35 20.57 -5.47
CA GLY A 74 3.80 19.27 -5.08
C GLY A 74 4.87 18.19 -4.97
N THR A 75 4.71 17.33 -3.95
CA THR A 75 5.65 16.23 -3.65
C THR A 75 4.94 14.89 -3.53
N ILE A 76 5.63 13.83 -3.93
CA ILE A 76 5.28 12.44 -3.64
C ILE A 76 6.40 11.83 -2.82
N GLU A 77 6.03 11.15 -1.75
CA GLU A 77 6.94 10.47 -0.84
C GLU A 77 6.76 8.96 -0.94
N LEU A 78 7.87 8.24 -0.94
CA LEU A 78 7.91 6.78 -1.03
C LEU A 78 8.77 6.19 0.07
N VAL A 79 8.40 5.00 0.53
CA VAL A 79 9.25 4.14 1.37
C VAL A 79 9.73 2.98 0.53
N VAL A 80 11.01 2.93 0.28
CA VAL A 80 11.63 1.98 -0.65
C VAL A 80 12.51 0.99 0.10
N ALA A 81 12.22 -0.31 -0.04
CA ALA A 81 13.06 -1.39 0.42
C ALA A 81 14.04 -1.81 -0.69
N PRO A 82 15.36 -1.80 -0.47
CA PRO A 82 16.35 -2.14 -1.50
C PRO A 82 16.50 -3.67 -1.68
N HIS A 83 15.48 -4.34 -2.21
CA HIS A 83 15.46 -5.81 -2.38
C HIS A 83 16.14 -6.27 -3.67
N GLY A 84 15.64 -5.79 -4.82
CA GLY A 84 16.11 -6.17 -6.15
C GLY A 84 17.00 -5.11 -6.79
N GLN A 85 17.54 -5.41 -7.97
CA GLN A 85 18.42 -4.48 -8.70
C GLN A 85 17.79 -3.11 -8.90
N GLY A 86 16.52 -3.05 -9.31
CA GLY A 86 15.84 -1.77 -9.57
C GLY A 86 15.64 -0.91 -8.33
N SER A 87 15.20 -1.49 -7.20
CA SER A 87 15.05 -0.75 -5.94
C SER A 87 16.40 -0.36 -5.32
N LYS A 88 17.43 -1.21 -5.46
CA LYS A 88 18.81 -0.87 -5.06
C LYS A 88 19.35 0.31 -5.88
N TRP A 89 19.14 0.28 -7.21
CA TRP A 89 19.54 1.39 -8.07
C TRP A 89 18.79 2.68 -7.67
N LEU A 90 17.47 2.62 -7.47
CA LEU A 90 16.69 3.80 -7.10
C LEU A 90 17.17 4.41 -5.77
N THR A 91 17.45 3.58 -4.77
CA THR A 91 17.96 4.04 -3.46
C THR A 91 19.41 4.49 -3.46
N SER A 92 20.18 4.20 -4.50
CA SER A 92 21.58 4.70 -4.68
C SER A 92 21.67 6.06 -5.36
N LEU A 93 20.54 6.61 -5.86
CA LEU A 93 20.51 7.92 -6.47
C LEU A 93 20.67 9.03 -5.44
N ASP A 94 21.31 10.12 -5.86
CA ASP A 94 21.54 11.30 -5.04
C ASP A 94 20.38 12.31 -5.15
N ILE A 95 20.39 13.31 -4.27
CA ILE A 95 19.51 14.48 -4.36
C ILE A 95 19.85 15.22 -5.67
N HIS A 96 18.82 15.71 -6.36
CA HIS A 96 18.85 16.34 -7.69
C HIS A 96 18.92 15.37 -8.87
N ASP A 97 19.15 14.06 -8.65
CA ASP A 97 18.94 13.09 -9.72
C ASP A 97 17.47 13.06 -10.16
N ARG A 98 17.24 12.70 -11.42
CA ARG A 98 15.90 12.66 -12.01
C ARG A 98 15.54 11.25 -12.42
N VAL A 99 14.28 10.89 -12.20
CA VAL A 99 13.70 9.62 -12.62
C VAL A 99 12.40 9.83 -13.36
N ASN A 100 12.11 8.98 -14.35
CA ASN A 100 10.83 9.02 -15.03
C ASN A 100 9.77 8.27 -14.23
N MET A 101 8.73 8.97 -13.79
CA MET A 101 7.65 8.49 -12.95
C MET A 101 6.32 8.56 -13.69
N VAL A 102 5.50 7.53 -13.57
CA VAL A 102 4.10 7.49 -14.01
C VAL A 102 3.21 7.35 -12.79
N GLY A 103 2.21 8.21 -12.65
CA GLY A 103 1.28 8.17 -11.53
C GLY A 103 0.31 9.36 -11.46
N PRO A 104 -0.54 9.42 -10.44
CA PRO A 104 -0.86 8.31 -9.54
C PRO A 104 -1.63 7.21 -10.28
N LEU A 105 -1.38 5.96 -9.91
CA LEU A 105 -1.97 4.77 -10.53
C LEU A 105 -2.81 3.99 -9.51
N GLY A 106 -3.67 3.12 -10.03
CA GLY A 106 -4.52 2.24 -9.24
C GLY A 106 -5.68 2.94 -8.53
N THR A 107 -6.40 2.16 -7.76
CA THR A 107 -7.48 2.63 -6.87
C THR A 107 -6.91 3.13 -5.55
N HIS A 108 -7.73 3.76 -4.74
CA HIS A 108 -7.37 4.27 -3.42
C HIS A 108 -8.31 3.68 -2.36
N PHE A 109 -7.93 3.77 -1.09
CA PHE A 109 -8.81 3.40 0.01
C PHE A 109 -10.10 4.22 -0.01
N GLY A 110 -11.21 3.55 0.21
CA GLY A 110 -12.51 4.19 0.42
C GLY A 110 -12.51 4.87 1.79
N ILE A 111 -12.80 6.17 1.80
CA ILE A 111 -12.86 6.96 3.02
C ILE A 111 -14.32 7.06 3.47
N PRO A 112 -14.65 6.76 4.73
CA PRO A 112 -16.01 6.89 5.25
C PRO A 112 -16.53 8.32 5.13
N THR A 113 -17.82 8.47 4.89
CA THR A 113 -18.49 9.79 4.88
C THR A 113 -18.68 10.32 6.29
N GLU A 114 -19.00 9.43 7.24
CA GLU A 114 -19.17 9.73 8.66
C GLU A 114 -17.95 9.25 9.47
N PRO A 115 -17.66 9.88 10.62
CA PRO A 115 -16.61 9.42 11.52
C PRO A 115 -16.87 7.98 12.01
N VAL A 116 -15.85 7.12 11.89
CA VAL A 116 -15.86 5.72 12.33
C VAL A 116 -14.64 5.39 13.16
N SER A 117 -14.66 4.25 13.82
CA SER A 117 -13.48 3.66 14.46
C SER A 117 -12.75 2.78 13.44
N ALA A 118 -11.57 3.21 13.00
CA ALA A 118 -10.75 2.56 11.99
C ALA A 118 -9.51 1.90 12.60
N LEU A 119 -9.21 0.67 12.19
CA LEU A 119 -8.00 -0.06 12.57
C LEU A 119 -7.10 -0.26 11.36
N LEU A 120 -5.91 0.33 11.38
CA LEU A 120 -4.91 0.21 10.33
C LEU A 120 -3.94 -0.94 10.66
N VAL A 121 -3.71 -1.86 9.72
CA VAL A 121 -2.87 -3.04 9.93
C VAL A 121 -1.78 -3.09 8.87
N GLY A 122 -0.54 -2.83 9.27
CA GLY A 122 0.60 -2.73 8.37
C GLY A 122 1.67 -3.80 8.59
N GLY A 123 2.16 -4.41 7.50
CA GLY A 123 3.23 -5.40 7.49
C GLY A 123 4.52 -4.89 6.85
N GLY A 124 5.60 -4.73 7.64
CA GLY A 124 6.89 -4.27 7.13
C GLY A 124 6.79 -2.92 6.40
N TYR A 125 7.47 -2.78 5.24
CA TYR A 125 7.39 -1.58 4.40
C TYR A 125 6.01 -1.35 3.78
N GLY A 126 5.18 -2.38 3.69
CA GLY A 126 3.78 -2.26 3.24
C GLY A 126 2.92 -1.41 4.17
N SER A 127 3.36 -1.13 5.40
CA SER A 127 2.68 -0.18 6.28
C SER A 127 2.70 1.28 5.78
N ALA A 128 3.60 1.62 4.87
CA ALA A 128 3.83 3.00 4.43
C ALA A 128 2.55 3.74 3.98
N PRO A 129 1.71 3.21 3.08
CA PRO A 129 0.51 3.92 2.63
C PRO A 129 -0.51 4.22 3.73
N LEU A 130 -0.45 3.47 4.84
CA LEU A 130 -1.38 3.62 5.95
C LEU A 130 -1.14 4.90 6.77
N PHE A 131 0.06 5.48 6.71
CA PHE A 131 0.35 6.75 7.38
C PHE A 131 -0.41 7.90 6.74
N GLY A 132 -0.36 8.03 5.41
CA GLY A 132 -1.17 9.01 4.69
C GLY A 132 -2.67 8.76 4.85
N LEU A 133 -3.10 7.50 4.93
CA LEU A 133 -4.49 7.15 5.22
C LEU A 133 -4.91 7.60 6.63
N ALA A 134 -4.04 7.39 7.64
CA ALA A 134 -4.30 7.82 9.01
C ALA A 134 -4.56 9.33 9.11
N GLU A 135 -3.79 10.13 8.39
CA GLU A 135 -3.98 11.60 8.34
C GLU A 135 -5.35 11.95 7.77
N VAL A 136 -5.72 11.40 6.62
CA VAL A 136 -7.02 11.65 5.98
C VAL A 136 -8.19 11.21 6.86
N LEU A 137 -8.10 10.04 7.51
CA LEU A 137 -9.14 9.55 8.41
C LEU A 137 -9.29 10.45 9.65
N LYS A 138 -8.18 10.92 10.23
CA LYS A 138 -8.22 11.85 11.37
C LYS A 138 -8.80 13.21 10.99
N GLU A 139 -8.48 13.73 9.80
CA GLU A 139 -9.10 14.95 9.27
C GLU A 139 -10.63 14.82 9.11
N ARG A 140 -11.12 13.59 8.89
CA ARG A 140 -12.56 13.25 8.86
C ARG A 140 -13.17 13.05 10.25
N GLY A 141 -12.39 13.19 11.32
CA GLY A 141 -12.86 12.99 12.70
C GLY A 141 -12.93 11.52 13.13
N CYS A 142 -12.39 10.58 12.35
CA CYS A 142 -12.36 9.17 12.71
C CYS A 142 -11.42 8.93 13.91
N ARG A 143 -11.77 7.94 14.73
CA ARG A 143 -10.81 7.30 15.62
C ARG A 143 -9.93 6.39 14.80
N VAL A 144 -8.61 6.54 14.92
CA VAL A 144 -7.64 5.75 14.15
C VAL A 144 -6.70 5.05 15.10
N ASP A 145 -6.73 3.73 15.12
CA ASP A 145 -5.77 2.88 15.82
C ASP A 145 -4.91 2.12 14.80
N MET A 146 -3.66 1.79 15.13
CA MET A 146 -2.74 1.16 14.17
C MET A 146 -1.98 -0.01 14.79
N VAL A 147 -1.79 -1.06 14.00
CA VAL A 147 -0.88 -2.18 14.29
C VAL A 147 0.21 -2.20 13.23
N LEU A 148 1.46 -2.17 13.67
CA LEU A 148 2.63 -2.35 12.82
C LEU A 148 3.30 -3.68 13.16
N GLY A 149 3.41 -4.58 12.18
CA GLY A 149 4.05 -5.87 12.34
C GLY A 149 5.24 -6.06 11.42
N ALA A 150 6.24 -6.79 11.89
CA ALA A 150 7.36 -7.24 11.07
C ALA A 150 7.99 -8.52 11.65
N SER A 151 8.90 -9.16 10.90
CA SER A 151 9.66 -10.30 11.41
C SER A 151 10.61 -9.91 12.55
N VAL A 152 11.22 -8.71 12.47
CA VAL A 152 12.19 -8.17 13.43
C VAL A 152 12.02 -6.66 13.60
N ALA A 153 12.48 -6.10 14.72
CA ALA A 153 12.39 -4.65 15.03
C ALA A 153 12.93 -3.73 13.93
N GLY A 154 14.05 -4.10 13.31
CA GLY A 154 14.68 -3.31 12.24
C GLY A 154 13.86 -3.19 10.96
N LYS A 155 12.79 -3.96 10.81
CA LYS A 155 11.84 -3.92 9.70
C LYS A 155 10.52 -3.21 10.04
N ILE A 156 10.34 -2.68 11.25
CA ILE A 156 9.22 -1.79 11.57
C ILE A 156 9.56 -0.40 11.02
N TYR A 157 8.70 0.11 10.13
CA TYR A 157 8.88 1.46 9.59
C TYR A 157 8.31 2.52 10.53
N ALA A 158 9.10 3.53 10.86
CA ALA A 158 8.73 4.78 11.54
C ALA A 158 7.75 4.64 12.74
N PRO A 159 8.00 3.76 13.74
CA PRO A 159 7.03 3.52 14.83
C PRO A 159 6.77 4.78 15.69
N LEU A 160 7.76 5.66 15.86
CA LEU A 160 7.57 6.91 16.61
C LEU A 160 6.63 7.89 15.88
N GLU A 161 6.70 7.92 14.56
CA GLU A 161 5.80 8.70 13.74
C GLU A 161 4.39 8.10 13.76
N GLY A 162 4.28 6.78 13.63
CA GLY A 162 3.00 6.07 13.77
C GLY A 162 2.32 6.42 15.09
N LYS A 163 3.07 6.40 16.21
CA LYS A 163 2.52 6.77 17.53
C LYS A 163 1.97 8.21 17.60
N ARG A 164 2.54 9.13 16.81
CA ARG A 164 2.06 10.54 16.75
C ARG A 164 0.86 10.72 15.82
N SER A 165 0.75 9.87 14.81
CA SER A 165 -0.25 9.99 13.75
C SER A 165 -1.61 9.38 14.11
N VAL A 166 -1.68 8.48 15.12
CA VAL A 166 -2.88 7.73 15.47
C VAL A 166 -3.27 7.85 16.94
N ASN A 167 -4.45 7.37 17.31
CA ASN A 167 -4.95 7.37 18.68
C ASN A 167 -4.22 6.34 19.55
N SER A 168 -3.97 5.14 19.02
CA SER A 168 -3.11 4.14 19.65
C SER A 168 -2.28 3.38 18.62
N LEU A 169 -1.06 3.01 18.99
CA LEU A 169 -0.17 2.19 18.18
C LEU A 169 0.20 0.92 18.95
N THR A 170 -0.02 -0.23 18.32
CA THR A 170 0.50 -1.52 18.74
C THR A 170 1.60 -1.97 17.80
N VAL A 171 2.71 -2.45 18.33
CA VAL A 171 3.81 -3.02 17.54
C VAL A 171 3.93 -4.49 17.84
N THR A 172 4.08 -5.33 16.81
CA THR A 172 4.34 -6.76 16.94
C THR A 172 5.59 -7.15 16.17
N THR A 173 6.40 -8.05 16.71
CA THR A 173 7.51 -8.68 15.97
C THR A 173 7.49 -10.19 16.19
N GLU A 174 7.71 -10.96 15.13
CA GLU A 174 7.64 -12.42 15.22
C GLU A 174 8.71 -12.98 16.19
N ASP A 175 9.90 -12.36 16.20
CA ASP A 175 11.00 -12.74 17.10
C ASP A 175 10.91 -12.15 18.51
N GLY A 176 10.02 -11.16 18.74
CA GLY A 176 9.87 -10.46 20.01
C GLY A 176 10.90 -9.36 20.26
N SER A 177 11.65 -8.93 19.23
CA SER A 177 12.69 -7.89 19.36
C SER A 177 12.12 -6.48 19.60
N ALA A 178 10.83 -6.26 19.32
CA ALA A 178 10.11 -5.01 19.67
C ALA A 178 8.61 -5.29 19.86
N GLY A 179 8.00 -4.59 20.81
CA GLY A 179 6.57 -4.68 21.07
C GLY A 179 6.13 -6.06 21.58
N ILE A 180 4.98 -6.53 21.12
CA ILE A 180 4.42 -7.84 21.45
C ILE A 180 5.04 -8.89 20.52
N LYS A 181 5.51 -10.00 21.09
CA LYS A 181 5.99 -11.14 20.30
C LYS A 181 4.81 -11.83 19.62
N GLY A 182 4.87 -11.95 18.29
CA GLY A 182 3.83 -12.59 17.49
C GLY A 182 3.53 -11.85 16.19
N ARG A 183 2.47 -12.27 15.53
CA ARG A 183 1.96 -11.67 14.28
C ARG A 183 0.93 -10.58 14.57
N VAL A 184 0.67 -9.74 13.59
CA VAL A 184 -0.39 -8.71 13.69
C VAL A 184 -1.74 -9.33 14.05
N THR A 185 -2.06 -10.50 13.52
CA THR A 185 -3.32 -11.21 13.75
C THR A 185 -3.53 -11.69 15.18
N ASP A 186 -2.46 -11.84 15.96
CA ASP A 186 -2.55 -12.32 17.34
C ASP A 186 -3.15 -11.25 18.28
N VAL A 187 -3.03 -9.98 17.91
CA VAL A 187 -3.52 -8.84 18.67
C VAL A 187 -4.84 -8.25 18.13
N LEU A 188 -5.19 -8.55 16.87
CA LEU A 188 -6.37 -7.95 16.22
C LEU A 188 -7.69 -8.22 16.95
N PRO A 189 -8.03 -9.46 17.40
CA PRO A 189 -9.30 -9.71 18.07
C PRO A 189 -9.52 -8.77 19.26
N SER A 190 -8.55 -8.68 20.14
CA SER A 190 -8.64 -7.84 21.34
C SER A 190 -8.71 -6.34 21.02
N LEU A 191 -8.04 -5.89 19.94
CA LEU A 191 -8.07 -4.49 19.52
C LEU A 191 -9.39 -4.13 18.85
N ILE A 192 -9.96 -5.01 18.03
CA ILE A 192 -11.27 -4.81 17.40
C ILE A 192 -12.34 -4.63 18.47
N GLU A 193 -12.38 -5.54 19.46
CA GLU A 193 -13.35 -5.49 20.55
C GLU A 193 -13.14 -4.26 21.44
N LYS A 194 -11.90 -4.01 21.89
CA LYS A 194 -11.58 -2.89 22.77
C LYS A 194 -11.89 -1.53 22.16
N ASN A 195 -11.58 -1.36 20.86
CA ASN A 195 -11.70 -0.09 20.17
C ASN A 195 -13.03 0.04 19.41
N GLN A 196 -13.85 -1.01 19.41
CA GLN A 196 -15.10 -1.09 18.64
C GLN A 196 -14.86 -0.74 17.17
N SER A 197 -13.84 -1.40 16.57
CA SER A 197 -13.40 -1.09 15.21
C SER A 197 -14.46 -1.50 14.19
N GLU A 198 -14.91 -0.55 13.37
CA GLU A 198 -15.95 -0.74 12.35
C GLU A 198 -15.35 -1.12 10.99
N ILE A 199 -14.10 -0.68 10.74
CA ILE A 199 -13.40 -0.96 9.50
C ILE A 199 -11.91 -1.22 9.74
N ILE A 200 -11.38 -2.21 9.04
CA ILE A 200 -9.96 -2.51 8.98
C ILE A 200 -9.41 -2.08 7.63
N TYR A 201 -8.29 -1.39 7.63
CA TYR A 201 -7.49 -1.10 6.45
C TYR A 201 -6.16 -1.80 6.57
N SER A 202 -5.77 -2.59 5.58
CA SER A 202 -4.51 -3.32 5.66
C SER A 202 -3.63 -3.15 4.43
N CYS A 203 -2.31 -3.19 4.65
CA CYS A 203 -1.32 -3.20 3.58
C CYS A 203 -0.07 -3.96 4.02
N GLY A 204 0.38 -4.91 3.21
CA GLY A 204 1.51 -5.79 3.52
C GLY A 204 1.48 -7.08 2.70
N PRO A 205 2.26 -8.10 3.09
CA PRO A 205 2.34 -9.36 2.36
C PRO A 205 0.99 -10.06 2.22
N MET A 206 0.73 -10.70 1.07
CA MET A 206 -0.56 -11.36 0.76
C MET A 206 -1.03 -12.33 1.84
N GLY A 207 -0.11 -13.13 2.42
CA GLY A 207 -0.48 -14.03 3.51
C GLY A 207 -0.92 -13.32 4.80
N MET A 208 -0.38 -12.11 5.08
CA MET A 208 -0.86 -11.27 6.17
C MET A 208 -2.27 -10.74 5.85
N LEU A 209 -2.50 -10.24 4.64
CA LEU A 209 -3.80 -9.71 4.22
C LEU A 209 -4.88 -10.77 4.32
N GLN A 210 -4.60 -12.02 3.86
CA GLN A 210 -5.49 -13.16 4.02
C GLN A 210 -5.82 -13.42 5.50
N ALA A 211 -4.81 -13.48 6.36
CA ALA A 211 -5.02 -13.74 7.78
C ALA A 211 -5.79 -12.60 8.49
N VAL A 212 -5.60 -11.34 8.05
CA VAL A 212 -6.39 -10.19 8.52
C VAL A 212 -7.84 -10.33 8.09
N GLU A 213 -8.09 -10.75 6.84
CA GLU A 213 -9.45 -11.00 6.34
C GLU A 213 -10.16 -12.10 7.14
N GLU A 214 -9.48 -13.19 7.46
CA GLU A 214 -10.04 -14.26 8.28
C GLU A 214 -10.44 -13.78 9.70
N VAL A 215 -9.68 -12.84 10.27
CA VAL A 215 -10.04 -12.19 11.54
C VAL A 215 -11.22 -11.25 11.34
N SER A 216 -11.21 -10.42 10.31
CA SER A 216 -12.26 -9.49 9.95
C SER A 216 -13.62 -10.17 9.82
N GLN A 217 -13.69 -11.28 9.08
CA GLN A 217 -14.92 -12.07 8.91
C GLN A 217 -15.47 -12.62 10.25
N ARG A 218 -14.59 -13.14 11.11
CA ARG A 218 -15.01 -13.65 12.45
C ARG A 218 -15.59 -12.56 13.34
N HIS A 219 -15.11 -11.33 13.20
CA HIS A 219 -15.58 -10.18 13.99
C HIS A 219 -16.62 -9.32 13.25
N GLN A 220 -17.04 -9.74 12.04
CA GLN A 220 -18.00 -9.01 11.20
C GLN A 220 -17.60 -7.54 10.98
N THR A 221 -16.30 -7.28 10.83
CA THR A 221 -15.73 -5.95 10.60
C THR A 221 -15.42 -5.79 9.11
N MET A 222 -15.75 -4.65 8.52
CA MET A 222 -15.39 -4.37 7.12
C MET A 222 -13.87 -4.39 6.94
N HIS A 223 -13.38 -4.87 5.79
CA HIS A 223 -11.96 -4.90 5.52
C HIS A 223 -11.64 -4.44 4.09
N GLN A 224 -10.83 -3.40 3.98
CA GLN A 224 -10.19 -2.99 2.74
C GLN A 224 -8.68 -3.28 2.80
N CYS A 225 -8.16 -3.94 1.79
CA CYS A 225 -6.75 -4.29 1.72
C CYS A 225 -6.10 -3.77 0.44
N ALA A 226 -4.86 -3.30 0.53
CA ALA A 226 -4.02 -3.02 -0.63
C ALA A 226 -3.21 -4.27 -0.96
N VAL A 227 -3.61 -4.99 -2.03
CA VAL A 227 -2.99 -6.25 -2.44
C VAL A 227 -1.60 -6.02 -3.05
N GLU A 228 -0.69 -6.96 -2.81
CA GLU A 228 0.68 -6.94 -3.32
C GLU A 228 0.83 -8.01 -4.43
N GLU A 229 0.62 -7.60 -5.68
CA GLU A 229 0.84 -8.44 -6.86
C GLU A 229 2.00 -7.94 -7.71
N SER A 230 2.66 -8.85 -8.42
CA SER A 230 3.74 -8.51 -9.34
C SER A 230 3.22 -7.63 -10.47
N MET A 231 3.76 -6.43 -10.62
CA MET A 231 3.37 -5.50 -11.68
C MET A 231 4.49 -5.32 -12.68
N ALA A 232 4.19 -5.52 -13.99
CA ALA A 232 5.12 -5.23 -15.07
C ALA A 232 4.82 -3.86 -15.68
N CYS A 233 3.63 -3.63 -16.26
CA CYS A 233 3.29 -2.35 -16.89
C CYS A 233 2.69 -1.32 -15.93
N GLY A 234 1.95 -1.74 -14.90
CA GLY A 234 1.25 -0.86 -13.96
C GLY A 234 0.03 -0.12 -14.53
N ILE A 235 -0.31 -0.33 -15.81
CA ILE A 235 -1.34 0.41 -16.55
C ILE A 235 -2.40 -0.50 -17.20
N GLY A 236 -2.49 -1.75 -16.79
CA GLY A 236 -3.57 -2.66 -17.16
C GLY A 236 -3.43 -3.38 -18.50
N ILE A 237 -2.28 -3.37 -19.17
CA ILE A 237 -2.09 -3.95 -20.49
C ILE A 237 -1.56 -5.38 -20.45
N CYS A 238 -0.55 -5.65 -19.59
CA CYS A 238 0.23 -6.89 -19.64
C CYS A 238 -0.41 -8.09 -18.94
N MET A 239 -1.45 -7.89 -18.15
CA MET A 239 -2.15 -8.91 -17.36
C MET A 239 -1.29 -9.68 -16.35
N THR A 240 -0.11 -9.16 -15.98
CA THR A 240 0.80 -9.81 -15.01
C THR A 240 0.27 -9.76 -13.57
N CYS A 241 -0.46 -8.68 -13.23
CA CYS A 241 -0.91 -8.39 -11.86
C CYS A 241 -2.34 -8.87 -11.57
N VAL A 242 -2.78 -9.91 -12.26
CA VAL A 242 -4.14 -10.45 -12.08
C VAL A 242 -4.26 -11.33 -10.85
N LEU A 243 -5.38 -11.17 -10.14
CA LEU A 243 -5.78 -12.04 -9.06
C LEU A 243 -7.30 -12.31 -9.16
N PRO A 244 -7.78 -13.45 -8.64
CA PRO A 244 -9.19 -13.78 -8.69
C PRO A 244 -9.98 -13.01 -7.63
N VAL A 245 -11.06 -12.35 -8.06
CA VAL A 245 -11.94 -11.54 -7.21
C VAL A 245 -13.39 -11.84 -7.54
N LYS A 246 -14.25 -11.96 -6.55
CA LYS A 246 -15.71 -12.04 -6.73
C LYS A 246 -16.28 -10.66 -7.08
N ASP A 247 -17.09 -10.59 -8.12
CA ASP A 247 -17.87 -9.38 -8.39
C ASP A 247 -19.13 -9.32 -7.51
N GLU A 248 -19.95 -8.28 -7.68
CA GLU A 248 -21.21 -8.09 -6.93
C GLU A 248 -22.24 -9.22 -7.12
N LYS A 249 -22.09 -10.01 -8.17
CA LYS A 249 -22.92 -11.18 -8.47
C LYS A 249 -22.27 -12.49 -8.02
N ALA A 250 -21.23 -12.44 -7.20
CA ALA A 250 -20.41 -13.56 -6.75
C ALA A 250 -19.71 -14.35 -7.89
N ILE A 251 -19.59 -13.76 -9.09
CA ILE A 251 -18.86 -14.34 -10.20
C ILE A 251 -17.37 -14.08 -10.02
N ILE A 252 -16.55 -15.14 -10.07
CA ILE A 252 -15.10 -15.02 -9.96
C ILE A 252 -14.51 -14.52 -11.28
N LYS A 253 -13.73 -13.46 -11.24
CA LYS A 253 -13.04 -12.88 -12.39
C LYS A 253 -11.58 -12.62 -12.08
N MET A 254 -10.72 -12.80 -13.08
CA MET A 254 -9.30 -12.40 -13.00
C MET A 254 -9.22 -10.87 -13.15
N THR A 255 -8.96 -10.19 -12.04
CA THR A 255 -8.98 -8.74 -11.91
C THR A 255 -7.56 -8.19 -11.85
N ARG A 256 -7.28 -7.08 -12.52
CA ARG A 256 -5.94 -6.47 -12.59
C ARG A 256 -5.71 -5.54 -11.41
N SER A 257 -4.81 -5.90 -10.49
CA SER A 257 -4.54 -5.08 -9.30
C SER A 257 -4.00 -3.69 -9.63
N CYS A 258 -3.41 -3.48 -10.80
CA CYS A 258 -2.84 -2.17 -11.17
C CYS A 258 -3.87 -1.12 -11.61
N ILE A 259 -5.08 -1.51 -12.01
CA ILE A 259 -6.15 -0.56 -12.43
C ILE A 259 -7.47 -0.78 -11.72
N ASP A 260 -7.82 -2.02 -11.40
CA ASP A 260 -9.04 -2.38 -10.67
C ASP A 260 -8.78 -2.45 -9.15
N GLY A 261 -7.49 -2.44 -8.73
CA GLY A 261 -6.92 -2.33 -7.41
C GLY A 261 -5.82 -1.24 -7.37
N PRO A 262 -4.84 -1.30 -6.47
CA PRO A 262 -4.54 -2.40 -5.54
C PRO A 262 -5.47 -2.48 -4.33
N VAL A 263 -6.23 -1.44 -4.03
CA VAL A 263 -7.17 -1.47 -2.91
C VAL A 263 -8.43 -2.23 -3.32
N MET A 264 -8.76 -3.24 -2.52
CA MET A 264 -9.90 -4.14 -2.73
C MET A 264 -10.61 -4.43 -1.41
N ASP A 265 -11.89 -4.80 -1.49
CA ASP A 265 -12.61 -5.36 -0.35
C ASP A 265 -12.08 -6.77 -0.10
N GLY A 266 -11.61 -7.03 1.12
CA GLY A 266 -10.93 -8.27 1.48
C GLY A 266 -11.80 -9.51 1.29
N GLU A 267 -13.10 -9.42 1.58
CA GLU A 267 -14.09 -10.50 1.41
C GLU A 267 -14.30 -10.93 -0.05
N ARG A 268 -13.97 -10.05 -1.00
CA ARG A 268 -14.13 -10.33 -2.44
C ARG A 268 -12.91 -11.02 -3.05
N VAL A 269 -11.74 -10.91 -2.42
CA VAL A 269 -10.51 -11.56 -2.90
C VAL A 269 -10.57 -13.06 -2.65
N ILE A 270 -10.22 -13.87 -3.66
CA ILE A 270 -10.11 -15.33 -3.51
C ILE A 270 -8.69 -15.63 -3.03
N TRP A 271 -8.56 -15.75 -1.73
CA TRP A 271 -7.27 -15.98 -1.07
C TRP A 271 -6.73 -17.40 -1.32
N GLY A 272 -5.40 -17.54 -1.30
CA GLY A 272 -4.74 -18.85 -1.42
C GLY A 272 -4.62 -19.40 -2.84
N SER A 273 -5.17 -18.72 -3.85
CA SER A 273 -5.19 -19.19 -5.24
C SER A 273 -4.01 -18.70 -6.10
N SER A 274 -2.91 -18.30 -5.50
CA SER A 274 -1.83 -17.49 -6.09
C SER A 274 -1.18 -18.00 -7.39
N ARG A 275 -1.54 -19.17 -7.92
CA ARG A 275 -0.99 -19.71 -9.19
C ARG A 275 -1.96 -20.57 -9.99
N ALA A 276 -3.16 -20.83 -9.49
CA ALA A 276 -4.18 -21.59 -10.19
C ALA A 276 -5.41 -20.72 -10.43
N ILE A 277 -6.02 -20.87 -11.59
CA ILE A 277 -7.31 -20.25 -11.87
C ILE A 277 -8.34 -21.01 -11.03
N PRO A 278 -9.06 -20.39 -10.10
CA PRO A 278 -10.07 -21.08 -9.31
C PRO A 278 -11.17 -21.67 -10.17
N GLU A 279 -11.71 -22.79 -9.74
CA GLU A 279 -12.88 -23.41 -10.38
C GLU A 279 -14.06 -22.40 -10.41
N GLY A 280 -14.79 -22.36 -11.52
CA GLY A 280 -15.89 -21.41 -11.74
C GLY A 280 -15.47 -19.99 -12.09
N THR A 281 -14.18 -19.72 -12.37
CA THR A 281 -13.74 -18.42 -12.89
C THR A 281 -14.33 -18.17 -14.27
N TRP A 282 -14.96 -17.02 -14.44
CA TRP A 282 -15.56 -16.62 -15.72
C TRP A 282 -14.51 -16.54 -16.83
N GLY A 283 -14.76 -17.25 -17.93
CA GLY A 283 -13.85 -17.33 -19.08
C GLY A 283 -12.69 -18.32 -18.89
N ALA A 284 -12.65 -19.09 -17.80
CA ALA A 284 -11.75 -20.24 -17.67
C ALA A 284 -12.20 -21.39 -18.60
N PRO A 285 -11.25 -22.20 -19.13
CA PRO A 285 -11.57 -23.35 -19.96
C PRO A 285 -12.39 -24.42 -19.20
#